data_69473414b9441fc71b67db1a040bf368
#
_entry.id   69473414b9441fc71b67db1a040bf368
#
_cell.length_a   1.000
_cell.length_b   1.000
_cell.length_c   1.000
_cell.angle_alpha   90.00
_cell.angle_beta   90.00
_cell.angle_gamma   90.00
#
_symmetry.space_group_name_H-M   'P 1'
#
loop_
_entity.id
_entity.type
_entity.pdbx_description
1 polymer ?
#
loop_
_entity_poly.entity_id
_entity_poly.type
_entity_poly.pdbx_seq_one_letter_code
_entity_poly.pdbx_strand_id
1 'polypeptide(L)'
;MSIKINYKSSFSKKLSSNLVLFTNEKFNIDNLKKNISSSEFSYINDLLKSSDLKKNILDFDLNSKSKIILINIKDKSNSSDVENLGAELYDFIKAKKIANIFINSKSLKAKPGRDFIGRFLHGLKLKSYEFNKYKTKKEKRNININIYGDKIKSSSQNKLKFRALEEGTFFARDLVSEPGNILH
;
A
#
# COMPACT_ATOMS: atom_id res chain seq x y z
N MET A 1 -5.93 0.94 -15.58
CA MET A 1 -4.86 0.45 -14.70
C MET A 1 -5.41 -0.70 -13.87
N SER A 2 -4.68 -1.80 -13.66
CA SER A 2 -5.19 -2.91 -12.85
C SER A 2 -4.27 -3.17 -11.65
N ILE A 3 -4.89 -3.43 -10.48
CA ILE A 3 -4.18 -3.81 -9.26
C ILE A 3 -4.48 -5.27 -8.98
N LYS A 4 -3.43 -6.08 -8.88
CA LYS A 4 -3.51 -7.48 -8.48
C LYS A 4 -2.95 -7.66 -7.08
N ILE A 5 -3.78 -8.12 -6.15
CA ILE A 5 -3.39 -8.39 -4.76
C ILE A 5 -3.21 -9.88 -4.59
N ASN A 6 -2.04 -10.29 -4.15
CA ASN A 6 -1.68 -11.69 -3.90
C ASN A 6 -1.31 -11.85 -2.42
N TYR A 7 -1.85 -12.87 -1.78
CA TYR A 7 -1.49 -13.24 -0.42
C TYR A 7 -0.48 -14.40 -0.47
N LYS A 8 0.65 -14.26 0.21
CA LYS A 8 1.72 -15.26 0.23
C LYS A 8 2.01 -15.72 1.65
N SER A 9 2.31 -16.99 1.80
CA SER A 9 2.68 -17.59 3.10
C SER A 9 4.07 -17.16 3.57
N SER A 10 4.99 -16.94 2.64
CA SER A 10 6.38 -16.57 2.95
C SER A 10 6.91 -15.49 2.00
N PHE A 11 7.90 -14.76 2.47
CA PHE A 11 8.68 -13.82 1.68
C PHE A 11 9.98 -14.48 1.24
N SER A 12 10.17 -14.56 -0.06
CA SER A 12 11.46 -14.93 -0.63
C SER A 12 12.22 -13.64 -0.98
N LYS A 13 13.35 -13.41 -0.34
CA LYS A 13 14.22 -12.23 -0.57
C LYS A 13 14.89 -12.25 -1.95
N LYS A 14 14.58 -13.24 -2.78
CA LYS A 14 15.14 -13.35 -4.13
C LYS A 14 14.61 -12.24 -5.02
N LEU A 15 15.51 -11.34 -5.38
CA LEU A 15 15.44 -10.41 -6.52
C LEU A 15 14.53 -9.19 -6.39
N SER A 16 15.15 -7.99 -6.45
CA SER A 16 14.55 -6.72 -6.86
C SER A 16 13.13 -6.48 -6.35
N SER A 17 12.94 -6.39 -5.05
CA SER A 17 11.62 -6.20 -4.50
C SER A 17 11.53 -4.93 -3.66
N ASN A 18 10.56 -4.10 -3.99
CA ASN A 18 10.22 -2.95 -3.17
C ASN A 18 9.46 -3.45 -1.94
N LEU A 19 10.08 -3.37 -0.77
CA LEU A 19 9.57 -3.88 0.49
C LEU A 19 8.90 -2.78 1.29
N VAL A 20 7.61 -2.94 1.59
CA VAL A 20 6.84 -2.04 2.44
C VAL A 20 6.84 -2.57 3.87
N LEU A 21 7.26 -1.72 4.81
CA LEU A 21 7.30 -1.99 6.25
C LEU A 21 6.55 -0.89 7.00
N PHE A 22 5.79 -1.29 8.01
CA PHE A 22 5.06 -0.36 8.86
C PHE A 22 5.89 0.00 10.10
N THR A 23 5.91 1.28 10.45
CA THR A 23 6.61 1.85 11.60
C THR A 23 5.65 2.64 12.48
N ASN A 24 6.10 3.10 13.63
CA ASN A 24 5.37 4.06 14.46
C ASN A 24 5.59 5.51 13.95
N GLU A 25 4.91 6.47 14.58
CA GLU A 25 4.97 7.90 14.23
C GLU A 25 6.40 8.49 14.19
N LYS A 26 7.32 7.94 14.98
CA LYS A 26 8.71 8.38 15.03
C LYS A 26 9.63 7.64 14.05
N PHE A 27 9.07 6.86 13.13
CA PHE A 27 9.84 5.98 12.25
C PHE A 27 10.88 5.11 12.97
N ASN A 28 10.54 4.62 14.17
CA ASN A 28 11.40 3.70 14.89
C ASN A 28 11.48 2.37 14.14
N ILE A 29 12.70 2.02 13.70
CA ILE A 29 12.98 0.82 12.91
C ILE A 29 13.58 -0.33 13.71
N ASP A 30 13.80 -0.19 15.04
CA ASP A 30 14.42 -1.24 15.86
C ASP A 30 13.72 -2.59 15.72
N ASN A 31 12.42 -2.54 15.51
CA ASN A 31 11.58 -3.71 15.33
C ASN A 31 11.73 -4.38 13.97
N LEU A 32 12.31 -3.67 13.02
CA LEU A 32 12.48 -4.13 11.65
C LEU A 32 13.76 -4.93 11.43
N LYS A 33 14.67 -4.97 12.44
CA LYS A 33 15.92 -5.78 12.41
C LYS A 33 15.69 -7.23 11.99
N LYS A 34 14.52 -7.79 12.29
CA LYS A 34 14.15 -9.15 11.89
C LYS A 34 13.75 -9.29 10.42
N ASN A 35 13.48 -8.16 9.76
CA ASN A 35 12.92 -8.12 8.38
C ASN A 35 13.96 -7.66 7.35
N ILE A 36 15.04 -7.03 7.80
CA ILE A 36 16.11 -6.45 6.98
C ILE A 36 17.48 -6.89 7.52
N SER A 37 18.50 -6.85 6.68
CA SER A 37 19.87 -7.18 7.10
C SER A 37 20.45 -6.10 8.02
N SER A 38 21.49 -6.43 8.77
CA SER A 38 22.16 -5.47 9.66
C SER A 38 22.75 -4.27 8.90
N SER A 39 23.29 -4.49 7.72
CA SER A 39 23.82 -3.44 6.85
C SER A 39 22.70 -2.52 6.32
N GLU A 40 21.59 -3.09 5.84
CA GLU A 40 20.40 -2.34 5.43
C GLU A 40 19.82 -1.53 6.59
N PHE A 41 19.80 -2.12 7.80
CA PHE A 41 19.32 -1.44 9.00
C PHE A 41 20.17 -0.22 9.34
N SER A 42 21.51 -0.37 9.38
CA SER A 42 22.42 0.73 9.66
C SER A 42 22.28 1.86 8.63
N TYR A 43 22.26 1.49 7.36
CA TYR A 43 22.09 2.43 6.25
C TYR A 43 20.79 3.24 6.37
N ILE A 44 19.64 2.57 6.59
CA ILE A 44 18.36 3.25 6.74
C ILE A 44 18.32 4.12 7.99
N ASN A 45 18.89 3.64 9.11
CA ASN A 45 18.94 4.40 10.35
C ASN A 45 19.71 5.71 10.20
N ASP A 46 20.80 5.71 9.45
CA ASP A 46 21.56 6.92 9.18
C ASP A 46 20.82 7.89 8.25
N LEU A 47 20.15 7.38 7.22
CA LEU A 47 19.33 8.20 6.33
C LEU A 47 18.12 8.80 7.04
N LEU A 48 17.51 8.10 7.99
CA LEU A 48 16.37 8.61 8.78
C LEU A 48 16.75 9.85 9.59
N LYS A 49 17.99 9.99 10.05
CA LYS A 49 18.45 11.16 10.81
C LYS A 49 18.39 12.46 10.00
N SER A 50 18.49 12.36 8.67
CA SER A 50 18.44 13.50 7.74
C SER A 50 17.10 13.61 6.99
N SER A 51 16.16 12.69 7.23
CA SER A 51 14.89 12.63 6.52
C SER A 51 13.82 13.55 7.14
N ASP A 52 12.92 14.05 6.29
CA ASP A 52 11.73 14.77 6.75
C ASP A 52 10.68 13.81 7.31
N LEU A 53 10.68 13.65 8.62
CA LEU A 53 9.78 12.73 9.33
C LEU A 53 8.31 13.21 9.40
N LYS A 54 7.97 14.36 8.81
CA LYS A 54 6.58 14.83 8.71
C LYS A 54 5.77 14.05 7.66
N LYS A 55 6.45 13.39 6.72
CA LYS A 55 5.82 12.57 5.68
C LYS A 55 5.33 11.25 6.26
N ASN A 56 4.19 10.77 5.78
CA ASN A 56 3.68 9.44 6.18
C ASN A 56 4.44 8.28 5.52
N ILE A 57 5.06 8.53 4.36
CA ILE A 57 5.78 7.52 3.59
C ILE A 57 7.19 8.01 3.28
N LEU A 58 8.18 7.21 3.62
CA LEU A 58 9.59 7.42 3.29
C LEU A 58 10.11 6.24 2.48
N ASP A 59 10.95 6.50 1.47
CA ASP A 59 11.57 5.45 0.68
C ASP A 59 13.10 5.57 0.69
N PHE A 60 13.76 4.42 0.73
CA PHE A 60 15.21 4.29 0.73
C PHE A 60 15.63 3.30 -0.36
N ASP A 61 16.44 3.77 -1.29
CA ASP A 61 17.02 2.92 -2.33
C ASP A 61 18.13 2.05 -1.74
N LEU A 62 17.96 0.73 -1.77
CA LEU A 62 19.02 -0.21 -1.39
C LEU A 62 19.98 -0.46 -2.56
N ASN A 63 19.43 -0.45 -3.76
CA ASN A 63 20.14 -0.56 -5.02
C ASN A 63 19.22 -0.10 -6.17
N SER A 64 19.69 -0.18 -7.42
CA SER A 64 18.93 0.24 -8.61
C SER A 64 17.60 -0.50 -8.81
N LYS A 65 17.37 -1.64 -8.14
CA LYS A 65 16.20 -2.52 -8.35
C LYS A 65 15.37 -2.75 -7.10
N SER A 66 15.82 -2.33 -5.92
CA SER A 66 15.13 -2.60 -4.66
C SER A 66 15.11 -1.39 -3.74
N LYS A 67 13.95 -1.18 -3.11
CA LYS A 67 13.69 -0.10 -2.16
C LYS A 67 13.06 -0.65 -0.88
N ILE A 68 13.33 0.02 0.22
CA ILE A 68 12.52 -0.11 1.42
C ILE A 68 11.63 1.11 1.52
N ILE A 69 10.34 0.85 1.70
CA ILE A 69 9.30 1.88 1.84
C ILE A 69 8.79 1.76 3.28
N LEU A 70 9.03 2.78 4.07
CA LEU A 70 8.54 2.87 5.44
C LEU A 70 7.24 3.65 5.47
N ILE A 71 6.22 3.07 6.09
CA ILE A 71 4.92 3.72 6.29
C ILE A 71 4.71 3.92 7.77
N ASN A 72 4.53 5.17 8.15
CA ASN A 72 4.26 5.51 9.53
C ASN A 72 2.78 5.26 9.88
N ILE A 73 2.55 4.72 11.07
CA ILE A 73 1.21 4.49 11.61
C ILE A 73 1.09 5.27 12.91
N LYS A 74 0.07 6.13 12.98
CA LYS A 74 -0.27 6.87 14.20
C LYS A 74 -0.92 5.93 15.21
N ASP A 75 -0.60 6.09 16.49
CA ASP A 75 -1.12 5.23 17.55
C ASP A 75 -2.65 5.30 17.68
N LYS A 76 -3.25 6.43 17.35
CA LYS A 76 -4.70 6.68 17.37
C LYS A 76 -5.27 6.87 15.96
N SER A 77 -4.93 6.00 15.01
CA SER A 77 -5.51 6.04 13.67
C SER A 77 -6.95 5.54 13.67
N ASN A 78 -7.86 6.31 13.11
CA ASN A 78 -9.21 5.86 12.83
C ASN A 78 -9.28 5.10 11.48
N SER A 79 -10.46 4.62 11.10
CA SER A 79 -10.65 3.87 9.85
C SER A 79 -10.31 4.67 8.60
N SER A 80 -10.71 5.95 8.57
CA SER A 80 -10.44 6.84 7.43
C SER A 80 -8.95 7.16 7.31
N ASP A 81 -8.24 7.32 8.43
CA ASP A 81 -6.79 7.53 8.41
C ASP A 81 -6.07 6.35 7.75
N VAL A 82 -6.51 5.12 8.06
CA VAL A 82 -5.91 3.90 7.48
C VAL A 82 -6.22 3.80 5.98
N GLU A 83 -7.43 4.13 5.56
CA GLU A 83 -7.83 4.17 4.16
C GLU A 83 -7.05 5.25 3.39
N ASN A 84 -6.89 6.44 3.96
CA ASN A 84 -6.10 7.53 3.38
C ASN A 84 -4.63 7.13 3.22
N LEU A 85 -4.07 6.46 4.22
CA LEU A 85 -2.69 5.95 4.16
C LEU A 85 -2.50 4.94 3.01
N GLY A 86 -3.51 4.10 2.76
CA GLY A 86 -3.54 3.21 1.59
C GLY A 86 -3.60 3.98 0.27
N ALA A 87 -4.40 5.05 0.22
CA ALA A 87 -4.50 5.94 -0.94
C ALA A 87 -3.17 6.68 -1.20
N GLU A 88 -2.50 7.17 -0.16
CA GLU A 88 -1.17 7.78 -0.26
C GLU A 88 -0.13 6.80 -0.82
N LEU A 89 -0.16 5.53 -0.38
CA LEU A 89 0.73 4.51 -0.95
C LEU A 89 0.47 4.31 -2.45
N TYR A 90 -0.80 4.35 -2.88
CA TYR A 90 -1.10 4.25 -4.31
C TYR A 90 -0.49 5.42 -5.09
N ASP A 91 -0.66 6.67 -4.64
CA ASP A 91 -0.08 7.85 -5.29
C ASP A 91 1.45 7.75 -5.33
N PHE A 92 2.07 7.31 -4.24
CA PHE A 92 3.51 7.06 -4.18
C PHE A 92 3.98 6.03 -5.23
N ILE A 93 3.31 4.88 -5.30
CA ILE A 93 3.62 3.81 -6.27
C ILE A 93 3.46 4.32 -7.70
N LYS A 94 2.40 5.09 -7.96
CA LYS A 94 2.11 5.67 -9.27
C LYS A 94 3.18 6.67 -9.68
N ALA A 95 3.55 7.61 -8.80
CA ALA A 95 4.57 8.62 -9.04
C ALA A 95 5.96 8.02 -9.30
N LYS A 96 6.35 7.03 -8.51
CA LYS A 96 7.64 6.33 -8.63
C LYS A 96 7.65 5.24 -9.72
N LYS A 97 6.54 5.03 -10.43
CA LYS A 97 6.39 4.00 -11.47
C LYS A 97 6.70 2.57 -11.00
N ILE A 98 6.38 2.25 -9.76
CA ILE A 98 6.63 0.95 -9.16
C ILE A 98 5.56 -0.05 -9.63
N ALA A 99 5.97 -1.19 -10.21
CA ALA A 99 5.06 -2.22 -10.70
C ALA A 99 4.84 -3.37 -9.70
N ASN A 100 5.82 -3.62 -8.83
CA ASN A 100 5.76 -4.72 -7.88
C ASN A 100 6.15 -4.25 -6.48
N ILE A 101 5.31 -4.53 -5.48
CA ILE A 101 5.60 -4.28 -4.07
C ILE A 101 5.30 -5.50 -3.22
N PHE A 102 6.02 -5.60 -2.11
CA PHE A 102 5.81 -6.61 -1.08
C PHE A 102 5.48 -5.92 0.23
N ILE A 103 4.32 -6.18 0.79
CA ILE A 103 3.87 -5.63 2.07
C ILE A 103 4.09 -6.66 3.16
N ASN A 104 4.89 -6.33 4.16
CA ASN A 104 5.11 -7.18 5.32
C ASN A 104 4.15 -6.82 6.46
N SER A 105 3.08 -7.60 6.63
CA SER A 105 2.12 -7.37 7.71
C SER A 105 2.68 -7.70 9.10
N LYS A 106 3.77 -8.47 9.22
CA LYS A 106 4.43 -8.76 10.49
C LYS A 106 5.08 -7.53 11.11
N SER A 107 5.43 -6.53 10.29
CA SER A 107 6.00 -5.27 10.78
C SER A 107 5.00 -4.40 11.56
N LEU A 108 3.69 -4.69 11.45
CA LEU A 108 2.64 -4.04 12.24
C LEU A 108 2.78 -4.39 13.71
N LYS A 109 3.28 -3.48 14.54
CA LYS A 109 3.42 -3.69 16.01
C LYS A 109 2.29 -3.08 16.82
N ALA A 110 1.81 -1.94 16.45
CA ALA A 110 0.66 -1.34 17.10
C ALA A 110 -0.50 -2.34 17.06
N LYS A 111 -1.42 -2.27 18.03
CA LYS A 111 -2.72 -2.95 17.89
C LYS A 111 -3.55 -2.14 16.87
N PRO A 112 -3.25 -2.26 15.57
CA PRO A 112 -4.06 -1.58 14.58
C PRO A 112 -5.44 -2.17 14.76
N GLY A 113 -6.44 -1.35 14.66
CA GLY A 113 -7.83 -1.77 14.77
C GLY A 113 -8.10 -3.02 13.90
N ARG A 114 -9.12 -3.76 14.23
CA ARG A 114 -9.51 -4.95 13.45
C ARG A 114 -9.52 -4.59 11.96
N ASP A 115 -8.91 -5.45 11.14
CA ASP A 115 -8.83 -5.29 9.68
C ASP A 115 -7.98 -4.13 9.13
N PHE A 116 -6.94 -3.70 9.82
CA PHE A 116 -6.04 -2.67 9.32
C PHE A 116 -5.61 -2.91 7.86
N ILE A 117 -5.09 -4.09 7.55
CA ILE A 117 -4.65 -4.42 6.18
C ILE A 117 -5.81 -4.37 5.18
N GLY A 118 -6.99 -4.85 5.57
CA GLY A 118 -8.19 -4.79 4.71
C GLY A 118 -8.56 -3.35 4.36
N ARG A 119 -8.63 -2.46 5.36
CA ARG A 119 -8.91 -1.03 5.17
C ARG A 119 -7.83 -0.31 4.36
N PHE A 120 -6.59 -0.58 4.68
CA PHE A 120 -5.44 -0.03 3.95
C PHE A 120 -5.49 -0.38 2.46
N LEU A 121 -5.75 -1.64 2.14
CA LEU A 121 -5.91 -2.09 0.75
C LEU A 121 -7.17 -1.54 0.09
N HIS A 122 -8.25 -1.40 0.85
CA HIS A 122 -9.49 -0.77 0.38
C HIS A 122 -9.23 0.67 -0.08
N GLY A 123 -8.60 1.51 0.77
CA GLY A 123 -8.23 2.87 0.41
C GLY A 123 -7.32 2.94 -0.84
N LEU A 124 -6.32 2.05 -0.90
CA LEU A 124 -5.45 1.93 -2.06
C LEU A 124 -6.22 1.61 -3.35
N LYS A 125 -7.18 0.68 -3.29
CA LYS A 125 -8.04 0.33 -4.44
C LYS A 125 -8.97 1.47 -4.82
N LEU A 126 -9.63 2.12 -3.85
CA LEU A 126 -10.52 3.25 -4.13
C LEU A 126 -9.79 4.40 -4.84
N LYS A 127 -8.53 4.65 -4.47
CA LYS A 127 -7.67 5.66 -5.11
C LYS A 127 -7.24 5.26 -6.51
N SER A 128 -7.16 3.96 -6.80
CA SER A 128 -6.73 3.45 -8.11
C SER A 128 -7.77 3.56 -9.21
N TYR A 129 -8.98 3.98 -8.89
CA TYR A 129 -10.03 4.16 -9.87
C TYR A 129 -9.61 5.19 -10.94
N GLU A 130 -9.81 4.82 -12.19
CA GLU A 130 -9.60 5.68 -13.35
C GLU A 130 -10.72 5.44 -14.38
N PHE A 131 -11.46 6.48 -14.70
CA PHE A 131 -12.43 6.43 -15.80
C PHE A 131 -11.69 6.51 -17.13
N ASN A 132 -11.58 5.38 -17.82
CA ASN A 132 -10.79 5.25 -19.05
C ASN A 132 -11.63 4.83 -20.28
N LYS A 133 -12.97 4.88 -20.16
CA LYS A 133 -13.87 4.36 -21.20
C LYS A 133 -13.64 5.02 -22.55
N TYR A 134 -13.48 6.33 -22.57
CA TYR A 134 -13.36 7.13 -23.79
C TYR A 134 -11.92 7.58 -24.12
N LYS A 135 -10.93 7.18 -23.33
CA LYS A 135 -9.54 7.55 -23.61
C LYS A 135 -8.99 6.74 -24.78
N THR A 136 -8.47 7.43 -25.79
CA THR A 136 -7.79 6.82 -26.94
C THR A 136 -6.48 6.14 -26.57
N LYS A 137 -5.71 6.76 -25.65
CA LYS A 137 -4.49 6.16 -25.09
C LYS A 137 -4.75 5.68 -23.66
N LYS A 138 -4.86 4.37 -23.49
CA LYS A 138 -5.01 3.74 -22.17
C LYS A 138 -3.65 3.30 -21.65
N GLU A 139 -3.18 3.88 -20.55
CA GLU A 139 -2.01 3.34 -19.87
C GLU A 139 -2.31 1.94 -19.31
N LYS A 140 -1.75 0.91 -19.92
CA LYS A 140 -1.82 -0.47 -19.41
C LYS A 140 -0.72 -0.67 -18.39
N ARG A 141 -0.93 -0.20 -17.16
CA ARG A 141 -0.01 -0.49 -16.08
C ARG A 141 -0.65 -1.48 -15.12
N ASN A 142 0.03 -2.57 -14.84
CA ASN A 142 -0.36 -3.57 -13.84
C ASN A 142 0.51 -3.39 -12.60
N ILE A 143 -0.12 -3.20 -11.45
CA ILE A 143 0.55 -3.15 -10.15
C ILE A 143 0.29 -4.47 -9.43
N ASN A 144 1.36 -5.17 -9.05
CA ASN A 144 1.28 -6.39 -8.26
C ASN A 144 1.62 -6.08 -6.81
N ILE A 145 0.67 -6.29 -5.92
CA ILE A 145 0.83 -6.14 -4.48
C ILE A 145 0.87 -7.52 -3.86
N ASN A 146 2.01 -7.91 -3.32
CA ASN A 146 2.18 -9.18 -2.64
C ASN A 146 2.24 -8.94 -1.13
N ILE A 147 1.33 -9.56 -0.39
CA ILE A 147 1.23 -9.40 1.05
C ILE A 147 1.62 -10.69 1.73
N TYR A 148 2.45 -10.61 2.76
CA TYR A 148 2.85 -11.76 3.56
C TYR A 148 2.82 -11.44 5.05
N GLY A 149 2.69 -12.47 5.88
CA GLY A 149 2.66 -12.38 7.33
C GLY A 149 1.35 -12.86 7.95
N ASP A 150 1.31 -12.90 9.26
CA ASP A 150 0.24 -13.56 10.03
C ASP A 150 -0.99 -12.65 10.25
N LYS A 151 -0.81 -11.33 10.10
CA LYS A 151 -1.88 -10.33 10.29
C LYS A 151 -2.75 -10.10 9.04
N ILE A 152 -2.65 -11.00 8.06
CA ILE A 152 -3.40 -10.95 6.80
C ILE A 152 -4.82 -11.51 6.94
N LYS A 153 -5.11 -12.23 8.02
CA LYS A 153 -6.40 -12.89 8.23
C LYS A 153 -7.52 -11.88 8.48
N SER A 154 -7.90 -11.18 7.41
CA SER A 154 -9.23 -10.58 7.33
C SER A 154 -10.25 -11.71 7.23
N SER A 155 -11.35 -11.62 7.98
CA SER A 155 -12.43 -12.61 7.84
C SER A 155 -12.93 -12.62 6.40
N SER A 156 -13.43 -13.75 5.93
CA SER A 156 -14.02 -13.86 4.59
C SER A 156 -15.14 -12.81 4.40
N GLN A 157 -15.93 -12.55 5.44
CA GLN A 157 -16.97 -11.51 5.45
C GLN A 157 -16.40 -10.10 5.20
N ASN A 158 -15.27 -9.73 5.83
CA ASN A 158 -14.68 -8.41 5.63
C ASN A 158 -14.12 -8.25 4.21
N LYS A 159 -13.57 -9.30 3.62
CA LYS A 159 -13.13 -9.28 2.21
C LYS A 159 -14.30 -9.06 1.26
N LEU A 160 -15.43 -9.75 1.49
CA LEU A 160 -16.65 -9.57 0.70
C LEU A 160 -17.21 -8.16 0.88
N LYS A 161 -17.25 -7.64 2.11
CA LYS A 161 -17.69 -6.28 2.40
C LYS A 161 -16.87 -5.25 1.64
N PHE A 162 -15.54 -5.28 1.74
CA PHE A 162 -14.68 -4.33 1.03
C PHE A 162 -14.84 -4.45 -0.48
N ARG A 163 -14.96 -5.67 -1.00
CA ARG A 163 -15.20 -5.88 -2.43
C ARG A 163 -16.52 -5.25 -2.88
N ALA A 164 -17.61 -5.47 -2.15
CA ALA A 164 -18.91 -4.89 -2.48
C ALA A 164 -18.87 -3.33 -2.44
N LEU A 165 -18.20 -2.75 -1.43
CA LEU A 165 -18.02 -1.31 -1.34
C LEU A 165 -17.19 -0.74 -2.51
N GLU A 166 -16.13 -1.44 -2.92
CA GLU A 166 -15.27 -1.07 -4.05
C GLU A 166 -16.06 -1.11 -5.36
N GLU A 167 -16.77 -2.22 -5.63
CA GLU A 167 -17.59 -2.39 -6.82
C GLU A 167 -18.71 -1.35 -6.90
N GLY A 168 -19.43 -1.12 -5.80
CA GLY A 168 -20.47 -0.09 -5.73
C GLY A 168 -19.94 1.33 -5.92
N THR A 169 -18.80 1.66 -5.31
CA THR A 169 -18.16 2.97 -5.47
C THR A 169 -17.67 3.18 -6.90
N PHE A 170 -17.08 2.17 -7.53
CA PHE A 170 -16.61 2.27 -8.91
C PHE A 170 -17.78 2.41 -9.88
N PHE A 171 -18.85 1.65 -9.67
CA PHE A 171 -20.07 1.77 -10.46
C PHE A 171 -20.67 3.18 -10.36
N ALA A 172 -20.79 3.73 -9.16
CA ALA A 172 -21.30 5.10 -8.97
C ALA A 172 -20.40 6.14 -9.65
N ARG A 173 -19.06 5.99 -9.54
CA ARG A 173 -18.09 6.87 -10.20
C ARG A 173 -18.17 6.75 -11.73
N ASP A 174 -18.38 5.55 -12.26
CA ASP A 174 -18.58 5.33 -13.68
C ASP A 174 -19.82 6.08 -14.17
N LEU A 175 -20.96 5.96 -13.48
CA LEU A 175 -22.20 6.66 -13.82
C LEU A 175 -22.02 8.18 -13.84
N VAL A 176 -21.39 8.75 -12.81
CA VAL A 176 -21.15 10.20 -12.72
C VAL A 176 -20.17 10.70 -13.79
N SER A 177 -19.27 9.82 -14.27
CA SER A 177 -18.29 10.14 -15.29
C SER A 177 -18.78 9.94 -16.71
N GLU A 178 -19.97 9.33 -16.91
CA GLU A 178 -20.57 9.17 -18.23
C GLU A 178 -21.07 10.53 -18.76
N PRO A 179 -20.89 10.81 -20.07
CA PRO A 179 -21.49 11.98 -20.71
C PRO A 179 -23.02 11.92 -20.63
N GLY A 180 -23.67 13.09 -20.47
CA GLY A 180 -25.12 13.17 -20.34
C GLY A 180 -25.94 12.59 -21.48
N ASN A 181 -25.36 12.51 -22.68
CA ASN A 181 -26.02 11.90 -23.87
C ASN A 181 -25.98 10.35 -23.85
N ILE A 182 -25.38 9.73 -22.85
CA ILE A 182 -25.31 8.25 -22.71
C ILE A 182 -26.18 7.77 -21.55
N LEU A 183 -26.44 8.64 -20.58
CA LEU A 183 -27.27 8.36 -19.41
C LEU A 183 -28.77 8.70 -19.69
N HIS A 184 -29.36 8.06 -20.71
CA HIS A 184 -30.79 8.16 -20.98
C HIS A 184 -31.50 6.88 -20.61
#